data_89c3447a09e5cdbc45fbd2e04f68df39
#
_entry.id   89c3447a09e5cdbc45fbd2e04f68df39
#
_cell.length_a   1.000
_cell.length_b   1.000
_cell.length_c   1.000
_cell.angle_alpha   90.00
_cell.angle_beta   90.00
_cell.angle_gamma   90.00
#
_symmetry.space_group_name_H-M   'P 1'
#
loop_
_entity.id
_entity.type
_entity.pdbx_description
1 polymer ?
#
loop_
_entity_poly.entity_id
_entity_poly.type
_entity_poly.pdbx_seq_one_letter_code
_entity_poly.pdbx_strand_id
1 'polypeptide(L)'
;MIKQYKEVVATEEYIVAVYDNKSIDVYNRYDNAKGALREIADEYGFEYDNDWTTRQFGKKLIEAVGDGAKAIADDTYCVYIDANGSVICGSKYEGSTKEGLRTVADKYKIAYEDSWNTQQFGRKVIEALR
;
A
#
# COMPACT_ATOMS: atom_id res chain seq x y z
N MET A 1 9.10 -10.32 6.29
CA MET A 1 9.09 -9.35 7.40
C MET A 1 8.08 -8.25 7.13
N ILE A 2 7.24 -7.97 8.11
CA ILE A 2 6.17 -6.99 7.94
C ILE A 2 6.68 -5.59 8.25
N LYS A 3 6.38 -4.63 7.38
CA LYS A 3 6.64 -3.21 7.61
C LYS A 3 5.33 -2.48 7.87
N GLN A 4 5.38 -1.50 8.74
CA GLN A 4 4.23 -0.65 9.04
C GLN A 4 4.45 0.71 8.41
N TYR A 5 3.44 1.23 7.72
CA TYR A 5 3.53 2.52 7.05
C TYR A 5 2.67 3.56 7.73
N LYS A 6 3.20 4.78 7.82
CA LYS A 6 2.48 5.89 8.45
C LYS A 6 1.70 6.74 7.47
N GLU A 7 2.24 6.95 6.28
CA GLU A 7 1.55 7.74 5.27
C GLU A 7 1.34 6.89 4.04
N VAL A 8 0.10 6.77 3.61
CA VAL A 8 -0.26 5.97 2.46
C VAL A 8 -1.28 6.75 1.64
N VAL A 9 -1.11 6.74 0.34
CA VAL A 9 -2.11 7.27 -0.57
C VAL A 9 -2.38 6.23 -1.64
N ALA A 10 -3.65 6.11 -2.04
CA ALA A 10 -4.05 5.15 -3.06
C ALA A 10 -4.81 5.86 -4.17
N THR A 11 -4.60 5.42 -5.38
CA THR A 11 -5.33 5.86 -6.56
C THR A 11 -6.11 4.68 -7.11
N GLU A 12 -6.67 4.81 -8.29
CA GLU A 12 -7.38 3.68 -8.90
C GLU A 12 -6.45 2.52 -9.26
N GLU A 13 -5.18 2.79 -9.52
CA GLU A 13 -4.25 1.75 -9.98
C GLU A 13 -3.06 1.52 -9.06
N TYR A 14 -2.71 2.46 -8.18
CA TYR A 14 -1.47 2.39 -7.42
C TYR A 14 -1.65 2.75 -5.95
N ILE A 15 -0.73 2.27 -5.13
CA ILE A 15 -0.60 2.67 -3.73
C ILE A 15 0.83 3.17 -3.54
N VAL A 16 0.99 4.33 -2.91
CA VAL A 16 2.30 4.87 -2.56
C VAL A 16 2.35 5.03 -1.04
N ALA A 17 3.37 4.48 -0.42
CA ALA A 17 3.47 4.42 1.03
C ALA A 17 4.82 4.91 1.52
N VAL A 18 4.82 5.64 2.64
CA VAL A 18 6.03 6.12 3.31
C VAL A 18 6.15 5.45 4.67
N TYR A 19 7.29 4.83 4.91
CA TYR A 19 7.62 4.16 6.16
C TYR A 19 8.28 5.17 7.13
N ASP A 20 8.41 4.81 8.40
CA ASP A 20 9.00 5.65 9.45
C ASP A 20 10.36 6.21 9.12
N ASN A 21 11.21 5.42 8.51
CA ASN A 21 12.56 5.85 8.14
C ASN A 21 12.58 6.64 6.83
N LYS A 22 11.39 7.06 6.37
CA LYS A 22 11.18 7.81 5.14
C LYS A 22 11.41 7.00 3.85
N SER A 23 11.56 5.69 3.96
CA SER A 23 11.58 4.82 2.80
C SER A 23 10.23 4.84 2.10
N ILE A 24 10.24 4.75 0.78
CA ILE A 24 9.04 4.80 -0.06
C ILE A 24 8.87 3.44 -0.75
N ASP A 25 7.65 2.95 -0.79
CA ASP A 25 7.30 1.77 -1.57
C ASP A 25 6.10 2.08 -2.45
N VAL A 26 6.06 1.46 -3.62
CA VAL A 26 4.97 1.59 -4.57
C VAL A 26 4.38 0.22 -4.85
N TYR A 27 3.07 0.15 -4.91
CA TYR A 27 2.35 -1.11 -5.13
C TYR A 27 1.33 -0.94 -6.24
N ASN A 28 1.10 -2.01 -6.99
CA ASN A 28 0.01 -2.08 -7.95
C ASN A 28 -1.25 -2.51 -7.22
N ARG A 29 -2.32 -1.77 -7.38
CA ARG A 29 -3.57 -2.04 -6.66
C ARG A 29 -4.28 -3.28 -7.22
N TYR A 30 -4.77 -4.14 -6.33
CA TYR A 30 -5.61 -5.27 -6.71
C TYR A 30 -7.05 -4.81 -6.96
N ASP A 31 -7.69 -5.38 -7.96
CA ASP A 31 -9.12 -5.14 -8.21
C ASP A 31 -9.99 -5.81 -7.15
N ASN A 32 -9.60 -7.00 -6.71
CA ASN A 32 -10.36 -7.77 -5.72
C ASN A 32 -9.62 -7.78 -4.39
N ALA A 33 -9.97 -6.84 -3.53
CA ALA A 33 -9.33 -6.71 -2.24
C ALA A 33 -9.54 -7.95 -1.36
N LYS A 34 -10.73 -8.54 -1.37
CA LYS A 34 -10.99 -9.71 -0.52
C LYS A 34 -10.18 -10.92 -0.94
N GLY A 35 -10.01 -11.11 -2.25
CA GLY A 35 -9.14 -12.18 -2.75
C GLY A 35 -7.69 -11.99 -2.33
N ALA A 36 -7.20 -10.75 -2.38
CA ALA A 36 -5.85 -10.44 -1.93
C ALA A 36 -5.69 -10.66 -0.42
N LEU A 37 -6.70 -10.28 0.37
CA LEU A 37 -6.67 -10.51 1.81
C LEU A 37 -6.57 -11.99 2.15
N ARG A 38 -7.28 -12.84 1.40
CA ARG A 38 -7.19 -14.30 1.61
C ARG A 38 -5.78 -14.81 1.35
N GLU A 39 -5.16 -14.36 0.26
CA GLU A 39 -3.78 -14.76 -0.06
C GLU A 39 -2.81 -14.36 1.04
N ILE A 40 -2.94 -13.13 1.54
CA ILE A 40 -2.07 -12.63 2.60
C ILE A 40 -2.30 -13.39 3.91
N ALA A 41 -3.55 -13.62 4.27
CA ALA A 41 -3.89 -14.37 5.47
C ALA A 41 -3.34 -15.79 5.42
N ASP A 42 -3.46 -16.45 4.27
CA ASP A 42 -2.95 -17.80 4.10
C ASP A 42 -1.43 -17.84 4.26
N GLU A 43 -0.73 -16.84 3.75
CA GLU A 43 0.73 -16.77 3.88
C GLU A 43 1.17 -16.64 5.33
N TYR A 44 0.43 -15.87 6.14
CA TYR A 44 0.77 -15.67 7.54
C TYR A 44 0.11 -16.68 8.48
N GLY A 45 -0.63 -17.64 7.94
CA GLY A 45 -1.36 -18.59 8.78
C GLY A 45 -2.45 -17.94 9.61
N PHE A 46 -3.00 -16.82 9.17
CA PHE A 46 -4.05 -16.12 9.86
C PHE A 46 -5.40 -16.75 9.53
N GLU A 47 -6.12 -17.20 10.56
CA GLU A 47 -7.44 -17.80 10.38
C GLU A 47 -8.48 -16.72 10.11
N TYR A 48 -9.36 -16.97 9.15
CA TYR A 48 -10.38 -16.02 8.78
C TYR A 48 -11.70 -16.71 8.45
N ASP A 49 -12.77 -15.93 8.48
CA ASP A 49 -14.11 -16.39 8.16
C ASP A 49 -14.50 -15.80 6.81
N ASN A 50 -14.91 -16.66 5.88
CA ASN A 50 -15.31 -16.20 4.56
C ASN A 50 -16.55 -15.31 4.57
N ASP A 51 -17.32 -15.33 5.65
CA ASP A 51 -18.49 -14.47 5.82
C ASP A 51 -18.13 -13.03 6.19
N TRP A 52 -16.90 -12.77 6.58
CA TRP A 52 -16.49 -11.40 6.89
C TRP A 52 -16.59 -10.51 5.66
N THR A 53 -17.03 -9.28 5.85
CA THR A 53 -16.93 -8.28 4.78
C THR A 53 -15.46 -7.94 4.55
N THR A 54 -15.18 -7.32 3.43
CA THR A 54 -13.81 -6.90 3.12
C THR A 54 -13.26 -5.98 4.21
N ARG A 55 -14.09 -5.07 4.72
CA ARG A 55 -13.68 -4.17 5.81
C ARG A 55 -13.34 -4.91 7.08
N GLN A 56 -14.19 -5.85 7.49
CA GLN A 56 -13.93 -6.65 8.68
C GLN A 56 -12.66 -7.45 8.55
N PHE A 57 -12.48 -8.09 7.41
CA PHE A 57 -11.32 -8.91 7.14
C PHE A 57 -10.03 -8.08 7.20
N GLY A 58 -9.99 -6.98 6.46
CA GLY A 58 -8.81 -6.13 6.43
C GLY A 58 -8.45 -5.56 7.80
N LYS A 59 -9.46 -5.13 8.55
CA LYS A 59 -9.24 -4.60 9.88
C LYS A 59 -8.67 -5.65 10.83
N LYS A 60 -9.25 -6.86 10.81
CA LYS A 60 -8.78 -7.94 11.67
C LYS A 60 -7.38 -8.40 11.30
N LEU A 61 -7.07 -8.46 10.01
CA LEU A 61 -5.74 -8.82 9.55
C LEU A 61 -4.70 -7.79 10.01
N ILE A 62 -4.97 -6.51 9.83
CA ILE A 62 -4.05 -5.45 10.26
C ILE A 62 -3.87 -5.46 11.79
N GLU A 63 -4.94 -5.66 12.54
CA GLU A 63 -4.84 -5.76 13.99
C GLU A 63 -3.96 -6.95 14.43
N ALA A 64 -4.10 -8.08 13.73
CA ALA A 64 -3.37 -9.28 14.09
C ALA A 64 -1.87 -9.18 13.78
N VAL A 65 -1.51 -8.58 12.65
CA VAL A 65 -0.12 -8.58 12.18
C VAL A 65 0.53 -7.21 12.21
N GLY A 66 -0.23 -6.14 12.27
CA GLY A 66 0.27 -4.78 12.19
C GLY A 66 0.09 -3.94 13.44
N ASP A 67 -0.55 -4.45 14.45
CA ASP A 67 -0.73 -3.80 15.75
C ASP A 67 -1.19 -2.34 15.66
N GLY A 68 -2.29 -2.11 14.94
CA GLY A 68 -2.92 -0.79 14.86
C GLY A 68 -2.33 0.17 13.82
N ALA A 69 -1.44 -0.30 12.98
CA ALA A 69 -0.93 0.52 11.88
C ALA A 69 -2.04 0.84 10.89
N LYS A 70 -1.87 1.91 10.11
CA LYS A 70 -2.80 2.26 9.04
C LYS A 70 -2.59 1.39 7.82
N ALA A 71 -1.38 0.94 7.62
CA ALA A 71 -1.03 0.07 6.50
C ALA A 71 0.09 -0.86 6.92
N ILE A 72 0.05 -2.05 6.39
CA ILE A 72 1.11 -3.05 6.58
C ILE A 72 1.54 -3.56 5.22
N ALA A 73 2.78 -3.96 5.12
CA ALA A 73 3.31 -4.53 3.89
C ALA A 73 4.44 -5.51 4.17
N ASP A 74 4.62 -6.43 3.27
CA ASP A 74 5.80 -7.29 3.25
C ASP A 74 6.48 -7.13 1.89
N ASP A 75 7.33 -8.08 1.52
CA ASP A 75 8.04 -7.99 0.25
C ASP A 75 7.12 -8.17 -0.96
N THR A 76 5.90 -8.64 -0.75
CA THR A 76 4.98 -8.96 -1.84
C THR A 76 3.72 -8.12 -1.82
N TYR A 77 3.11 -7.88 -0.64
CA TYR A 77 1.78 -7.29 -0.54
C TYR A 77 1.72 -6.09 0.38
N CYS A 78 0.71 -5.27 0.16
CA CYS A 78 0.36 -4.15 1.02
C CYS A 78 -1.14 -4.19 1.34
N VAL A 79 -1.51 -3.91 2.58
CA VAL A 79 -2.91 -3.75 2.99
C VAL A 79 -3.05 -2.40 3.69
N TYR A 80 -4.02 -1.62 3.27
CA TYR A 80 -4.21 -0.26 3.73
C TYR A 80 -5.70 0.00 4.00
N ILE A 81 -6.01 0.69 5.09
CA ILE A 81 -7.37 1.14 5.39
C ILE A 81 -7.39 2.66 5.23
N ASP A 82 -8.24 3.16 4.35
CA ASP A 82 -8.34 4.60 4.10
C ASP A 82 -9.20 5.29 5.17
N ALA A 83 -9.34 6.61 5.04
CA ALA A 83 -10.10 7.42 6.00
C ALA A 83 -11.58 7.04 6.05
N ASN A 84 -12.11 6.47 4.99
CA ASN A 84 -13.50 6.03 4.92
C ASN A 84 -13.72 4.63 5.47
N GLY A 85 -12.64 3.97 5.88
CA GLY A 85 -12.70 2.59 6.34
C GLY A 85 -12.65 1.56 5.22
N SER A 86 -12.44 1.98 4.00
CA SER A 86 -12.29 1.05 2.86
C SER A 86 -10.92 0.38 2.91
N VAL A 87 -10.89 -0.89 2.57
CA VAL A 87 -9.66 -1.67 2.56
C VAL A 87 -9.12 -1.76 1.15
N ILE A 88 -7.86 -1.41 0.99
CA ILE A 88 -7.19 -1.40 -0.30
C ILE A 88 -5.97 -2.29 -0.21
N CYS A 89 -5.81 -3.18 -1.17
CA CYS A 89 -4.68 -4.10 -1.23
C CYS A 89 -3.91 -3.89 -2.52
N GLY A 90 -2.61 -4.15 -2.46
CA GLY A 90 -1.76 -4.05 -3.64
C GLY A 90 -0.62 -5.03 -3.60
N SER A 91 -0.04 -5.28 -4.76
CA SER A 91 1.18 -6.06 -4.90
C SER A 91 2.34 -5.13 -5.19
N LYS A 92 3.52 -5.46 -4.67
CA LYS A 92 4.68 -4.59 -4.81
C LYS A 92 5.05 -4.38 -6.27
N TYR A 93 5.39 -3.14 -6.63
CA TYR A 93 5.81 -2.78 -7.97
C TYR A 93 7.10 -3.53 -8.32
N GLU A 94 7.13 -4.15 -9.48
CA GLU A 94 8.33 -4.82 -9.98
C GLU A 94 9.27 -3.78 -10.55
N GLY A 95 10.50 -3.77 -10.13
CA GLY A 95 11.47 -2.77 -10.53
C GLY A 95 11.80 -1.85 -9.37
N SER A 96 12.50 -0.76 -9.65
CA SER A 96 12.91 0.15 -8.58
C SER A 96 11.73 1.00 -8.12
N THR A 97 11.79 1.43 -6.88
CA THR A 97 10.78 2.33 -6.32
C THR A 97 10.70 3.62 -7.12
N LYS A 98 11.84 4.15 -7.56
CA LYS A 98 11.86 5.39 -8.34
C LYS A 98 11.17 5.23 -9.69
N GLU A 99 11.34 4.08 -10.35
CA GLU A 99 10.60 3.78 -11.58
C GLU A 99 9.11 3.71 -11.32
N GLY A 100 8.70 3.09 -10.21
CA GLY A 100 7.30 3.06 -9.80
C GLY A 100 6.74 4.44 -9.59
N LEU A 101 7.50 5.32 -8.94
CA LEU A 101 7.08 6.70 -8.72
C LEU A 101 6.92 7.47 -10.03
N ARG A 102 7.83 7.27 -10.98
CA ARG A 102 7.71 7.88 -12.31
C ARG A 102 6.45 7.41 -13.02
N THR A 103 6.17 6.13 -12.94
CA THR A 103 4.97 5.55 -13.55
C THR A 103 3.71 6.19 -12.96
N VAL A 104 3.64 6.32 -11.66
CA VAL A 104 2.50 6.96 -10.98
C VAL A 104 2.41 8.44 -11.38
N ALA A 105 3.52 9.16 -11.35
CA ALA A 105 3.54 10.57 -11.70
C ALA A 105 3.09 10.81 -13.14
N ASP A 106 3.56 9.99 -14.07
CA ASP A 106 3.17 10.11 -15.48
C ASP A 106 1.67 9.83 -15.65
N LYS A 107 1.16 8.84 -14.95
CA LYS A 107 -0.27 8.48 -15.03
C LYS A 107 -1.15 9.64 -14.58
N TYR A 108 -0.78 10.30 -13.51
CA TYR A 108 -1.59 11.36 -12.90
C TYR A 108 -1.08 12.76 -13.24
N LYS A 109 -0.15 12.85 -14.19
CA LYS A 109 0.36 14.13 -14.72
C LYS A 109 0.98 15.01 -13.63
N ILE A 110 1.73 14.40 -12.74
CA ILE A 110 2.48 15.10 -11.71
C ILE A 110 3.86 15.44 -12.28
N ALA A 111 4.21 16.72 -12.30
CA ALA A 111 5.53 17.14 -12.76
C ALA A 111 6.60 16.72 -11.76
N TYR A 112 7.73 16.25 -12.25
CA TYR A 112 8.83 15.82 -11.38
C TYR A 112 10.17 16.12 -12.00
N GLU A 113 11.22 16.10 -11.17
CA GLU A 113 12.59 16.28 -11.61
C GLU A 113 13.36 14.97 -11.39
N ASP A 114 14.11 14.56 -12.39
CA ASP A 114 14.92 13.34 -12.29
C ASP A 114 16.01 13.43 -11.23
N SER A 115 16.38 14.64 -10.84
CA SER A 115 17.40 14.83 -9.80
C SER A 115 16.87 14.56 -8.39
N TRP A 116 15.57 14.48 -8.20
CA TRP A 116 15.00 14.17 -6.88
C TRP A 116 15.42 12.76 -6.45
N ASN A 117 15.76 12.61 -5.19
CA ASN A 117 15.96 11.26 -4.67
C ASN A 117 14.59 10.60 -4.43
N THR A 118 14.62 9.31 -4.15
CA THR A 118 13.37 8.53 -4.00
C THR A 118 12.49 9.10 -2.90
N GLN A 119 13.06 9.53 -1.79
CA GLN A 119 12.29 10.06 -0.68
C GLN A 119 11.60 11.39 -1.04
N GLN A 120 12.32 12.29 -1.69
CA GLN A 120 11.74 13.56 -2.15
C GLN A 120 10.62 13.31 -3.15
N PHE A 121 10.87 12.43 -4.10
CA PHE A 121 9.92 12.09 -5.15
C PHE A 121 8.64 11.51 -4.53
N GLY A 122 8.78 10.51 -3.68
CA GLY A 122 7.63 9.87 -3.04
C GLY A 122 6.79 10.85 -2.25
N ARG A 123 7.43 11.73 -1.49
CA ARG A 123 6.70 12.72 -0.71
C ARG A 123 5.94 13.70 -1.61
N LYS A 124 6.55 14.14 -2.70
CA LYS A 124 5.89 15.02 -3.66
C LYS A 124 4.69 14.36 -4.33
N VAL A 125 4.83 13.09 -4.69
CA VAL A 125 3.72 12.34 -5.28
C VAL A 125 2.56 12.21 -4.28
N ILE A 126 2.86 11.87 -3.04
CA ILE A 126 1.83 11.73 -2.01
C ILE A 126 1.12 13.07 -1.78
N GLU A 127 1.87 14.16 -1.68
CA GLU A 127 1.27 15.48 -1.50
C GLU A 127 0.36 15.85 -2.67
N ALA A 128 0.75 15.53 -3.88
CA ALA A 128 -0.04 15.85 -5.07
C ALA A 128 -1.31 15.02 -5.18
N LEU A 129 -1.29 13.79 -4.67
CA LEU A 129 -2.42 12.87 -4.78
C LEU A 129 -3.41 12.94 -3.62
N ARG A 130 -3.08 13.67 -2.58
CA ARG A 130 -3.99 13.87 -1.44
C ARG A 130 -5.13 14.80 -1.77
#